data_7aa3794aa32b1dbd06fa62ac48caeaf3
#
_entry.id   7aa3794aa32b1dbd06fa62ac48caeaf3
#
_cell.length_a   1.000
_cell.length_b   1.000
_cell.length_c   1.000
_cell.angle_alpha   90.00
_cell.angle_beta   90.00
_cell.angle_gamma   90.00
#
_symmetry.space_group_name_H-M   'P 1'
#
loop_
_entity.id
_entity.type
_entity.pdbx_description
1 polymer ?
#
loop_
_entity_poly.entity_id
_entity_poly.type
_entity_poly.pdbx_seq_one_letter_code
_entity_poly.pdbx_strand_id
1 'polypeptide(L)'
;MARILAVRWNGRSLRFACADADRGGRLRMIDSGLRLPTEPQSATGATDLLRQVVQETKCEKQRLLILIGRGAIESTTFDVPPATEDELPALVQNLALQNLPGLTEDSALDFIAYPARADGSRTVSAMAIMAEEQAQIRVLRDLSGCRNTAVLAAPHALRAFAAVREAAGWSATAGTWDGQTPVDTTLLVARGDEQADVLVSTSGLPLLSRTIRLPKGMPQPDAAQFLIGETQRTLISAGGHLAQRTRISRVVLIGAAEETQGLAQTFADHYQCAVEHVSGLDLVADAGANEADTSPDSADYAPLLAAISESARGIRPAIDFAAPRRPQPPRSNRGRWLAAAATLLLLVCGGGAWVWSQFDEIDQENQRLAERLQELNELVRDTEPKRALVTALTAWEKNRFSWPDELLDLTGRIPARPGITVQQLSVAAAGPGTSVATFSGIGKPPELIAQMERSLRDERHEIRIPGIREQLVGKELQGSFQATLTIRNASRPESVVQPKAKVQP
;
A
#
# COMPACT_ATOMS: atom_id res chain seq x y z
N MET A 1 -6.50 -26.29 -27.26
CA MET A 1 -7.39 -25.60 -28.20
C MET A 1 -8.46 -24.90 -27.37
N ALA A 2 -8.83 -23.69 -27.71
CA ALA A 2 -9.91 -22.96 -27.03
C ALA A 2 -11.16 -22.99 -27.90
N ARG A 3 -12.31 -23.37 -27.33
CA ARG A 3 -13.59 -23.34 -28.03
C ARG A 3 -14.13 -21.92 -28.03
N ILE A 4 -14.54 -21.44 -29.20
CA ILE A 4 -15.05 -20.08 -29.39
C ILE A 4 -16.34 -20.18 -30.21
N LEU A 5 -17.36 -19.50 -29.73
CA LEU A 5 -18.63 -19.34 -30.41
C LEU A 5 -18.75 -17.91 -30.95
N ALA A 6 -18.95 -17.74 -32.23
CA ALA A 6 -19.27 -16.46 -32.83
C ALA A 6 -20.73 -16.49 -33.33
N VAL A 7 -21.46 -15.42 -33.04
CA VAL A 7 -22.87 -15.29 -33.46
C VAL A 7 -23.12 -13.93 -34.09
N ARG A 8 -24.05 -13.89 -35.07
CA ARG A 8 -24.55 -12.68 -35.69
C ARG A 8 -26.06 -12.68 -35.67
N TRP A 9 -26.64 -11.65 -35.04
CA TRP A 9 -28.06 -11.42 -35.06
C TRP A 9 -28.38 -10.26 -35.99
N ASN A 10 -29.35 -10.45 -36.89
CA ASN A 10 -29.78 -9.44 -37.87
C ASN A 10 -31.24 -8.97 -37.65
N GLY A 11 -31.83 -9.27 -36.50
CA GLY A 11 -33.25 -8.97 -36.18
C GLY A 11 -34.21 -10.05 -36.64
N ARG A 12 -33.79 -10.96 -37.54
CA ARG A 12 -34.67 -12.01 -38.10
C ARG A 12 -34.10 -13.42 -37.98
N SER A 13 -32.81 -13.55 -37.88
CA SER A 13 -32.12 -14.84 -37.81
C SER A 13 -30.85 -14.73 -36.99
N LEU A 14 -30.52 -15.84 -36.34
CA LEU A 14 -29.21 -16.02 -35.66
C LEU A 14 -28.32 -16.90 -36.52
N ARG A 15 -27.27 -16.34 -37.05
CA ARG A 15 -26.20 -17.09 -37.71
C ARG A 15 -25.09 -17.33 -36.71
N PHE A 16 -24.52 -18.54 -36.69
CA PHE A 16 -23.47 -18.87 -35.76
C PHE A 16 -22.38 -19.75 -36.41
N ALA A 17 -21.17 -19.66 -35.85
CA ALA A 17 -20.08 -20.57 -36.11
C ALA A 17 -19.40 -20.89 -34.77
N CYS A 18 -19.15 -22.16 -34.54
CA CYS A 18 -18.43 -22.69 -33.38
C CYS A 18 -17.21 -23.48 -33.86
N ALA A 19 -16.04 -23.10 -33.32
CA ALA A 19 -14.81 -23.77 -33.67
C ALA A 19 -13.88 -23.94 -32.46
N ASP A 20 -13.13 -25.02 -32.44
CA ASP A 20 -11.94 -25.17 -31.62
C ASP A 20 -10.76 -24.53 -32.35
N ALA A 21 -10.12 -23.55 -31.72
CA ALA A 21 -9.04 -22.79 -32.33
C ALA A 21 -7.70 -23.06 -31.65
N ASP A 22 -6.63 -23.12 -32.42
CA ASP A 22 -5.25 -23.16 -31.93
C ASP A 22 -4.72 -21.71 -31.71
N ARG A 23 -3.52 -21.61 -31.11
CA ARG A 23 -2.85 -20.30 -30.91
C ARG A 23 -2.39 -19.65 -32.22
N GLY A 24 -2.26 -20.40 -33.28
CA GLY A 24 -1.95 -19.89 -34.64
C GLY A 24 -3.16 -19.30 -35.35
N GLY A 25 -4.36 -19.43 -34.78
CA GLY A 25 -5.62 -18.96 -35.36
C GLY A 25 -6.18 -19.91 -36.42
N ARG A 26 -5.70 -21.16 -36.53
CA ARG A 26 -6.29 -22.19 -37.33
C ARG A 26 -7.49 -22.77 -36.64
N LEU A 27 -8.57 -22.93 -37.38
CA LEU A 27 -9.86 -23.33 -36.87
C LEU A 27 -10.18 -24.76 -37.20
N ARG A 28 -10.68 -25.50 -36.23
CA ARG A 28 -11.35 -26.79 -36.46
C ARG A 28 -12.84 -26.57 -36.22
N MET A 29 -13.61 -26.63 -37.27
CA MET A 29 -15.07 -26.42 -37.16
C MET A 29 -15.70 -27.52 -36.31
N ILE A 30 -16.61 -27.10 -35.46
CA ILE A 30 -17.46 -27.97 -34.64
C ILE A 30 -18.87 -27.96 -35.22
N ASP A 31 -19.42 -26.76 -35.40
CA ASP A 31 -20.76 -26.57 -35.94
C ASP A 31 -20.91 -25.17 -36.52
N SER A 32 -21.78 -25.01 -37.49
CA SER A 32 -22.17 -23.72 -38.04
C SER A 32 -23.61 -23.85 -38.56
N GLY A 33 -24.33 -22.72 -38.53
CA GLY A 33 -25.69 -22.77 -39.00
C GLY A 33 -26.43 -21.48 -38.90
N LEU A 34 -27.65 -21.53 -39.42
CA LEU A 34 -28.65 -20.48 -39.36
C LEU A 34 -29.84 -20.96 -38.53
N ARG A 35 -30.27 -20.16 -37.58
CA ARG A 35 -31.47 -20.42 -36.77
C ARG A 35 -32.46 -19.30 -36.97
N LEU A 36 -33.69 -19.68 -37.20
CA LEU A 36 -34.83 -18.76 -37.37
C LEU A 36 -35.70 -18.77 -36.11
N PRO A 37 -36.12 -17.63 -35.61
CA PRO A 37 -37.06 -17.60 -34.49
C PRO A 37 -38.43 -18.12 -34.92
N THR A 38 -39.08 -18.80 -34.01
CA THR A 38 -40.45 -19.31 -34.23
C THR A 38 -41.45 -18.17 -34.39
N GLU A 39 -41.20 -17.06 -33.69
CA GLU A 39 -41.97 -15.83 -33.80
C GLU A 39 -41.07 -14.69 -34.27
N PRO A 40 -41.31 -14.10 -35.44
CA PRO A 40 -40.57 -12.97 -35.91
C PRO A 40 -40.74 -11.76 -34.97
N GLN A 41 -39.63 -11.10 -34.59
CA GLN A 41 -39.57 -9.85 -33.82
C GLN A 41 -39.67 -9.95 -32.28
N SER A 42 -39.64 -11.13 -31.69
CA SER A 42 -39.52 -11.25 -30.22
C SER A 42 -38.05 -11.11 -29.80
N ALA A 43 -37.73 -10.15 -28.94
CA ALA A 43 -36.41 -10.03 -28.32
C ALA A 43 -36.06 -11.29 -27.51
N THR A 44 -37.07 -12.01 -27.00
CA THR A 44 -36.94 -13.31 -26.34
C THR A 44 -36.47 -14.39 -27.29
N GLY A 45 -36.94 -14.35 -28.57
CA GLY A 45 -36.58 -15.35 -29.58
C GLY A 45 -35.10 -15.42 -29.86
N ALA A 46 -34.41 -14.28 -29.94
CA ALA A 46 -32.95 -14.26 -30.15
C ALA A 46 -32.18 -14.90 -29.00
N THR A 47 -32.62 -14.66 -27.79
CA THR A 47 -32.03 -15.20 -26.55
C THR A 47 -32.19 -16.72 -26.44
N ASP A 48 -33.39 -17.20 -26.76
CA ASP A 48 -33.68 -18.62 -26.70
C ASP A 48 -32.92 -19.39 -27.78
N LEU A 49 -32.81 -18.83 -29.00
CA LEU A 49 -31.98 -19.39 -30.07
C LEU A 49 -30.49 -19.43 -29.65
N LEU A 50 -29.97 -18.34 -29.06
CA LEU A 50 -28.60 -18.33 -28.58
C LEU A 50 -28.36 -19.37 -27.49
N ARG A 51 -29.28 -19.50 -26.54
CA ARG A 51 -29.18 -20.51 -25.48
C ARG A 51 -29.19 -21.93 -26.05
N GLN A 52 -30.07 -22.20 -27.02
CA GLN A 52 -30.09 -23.47 -27.74
C GLN A 52 -28.76 -23.76 -28.42
N VAL A 53 -28.22 -22.82 -29.19
CA VAL A 53 -26.94 -22.96 -29.87
C VAL A 53 -25.79 -23.19 -28.86
N VAL A 54 -25.78 -22.45 -27.74
CA VAL A 54 -24.76 -22.64 -26.70
C VAL A 54 -24.81 -24.06 -26.10
N GLN A 55 -26.00 -24.61 -25.90
CA GLN A 55 -26.19 -25.98 -25.40
C GLN A 55 -25.78 -27.02 -26.46
N GLU A 56 -26.24 -26.88 -27.70
CA GLU A 56 -25.90 -27.78 -28.80
C GLU A 56 -24.38 -27.87 -29.06
N THR A 57 -23.71 -26.69 -29.07
CA THR A 57 -22.27 -26.60 -29.31
C THR A 57 -21.43 -26.83 -28.07
N LYS A 58 -22.06 -27.00 -26.90
CA LYS A 58 -21.36 -27.14 -25.59
C LYS A 58 -20.42 -25.97 -25.29
N CYS A 59 -20.85 -24.77 -25.62
CA CYS A 59 -20.09 -23.54 -25.43
C CYS A 59 -20.36 -22.83 -24.09
N GLU A 60 -21.03 -23.48 -23.14
CA GLU A 60 -21.22 -22.96 -21.80
C GLU A 60 -19.87 -22.60 -21.15
N LYS A 61 -19.80 -21.40 -20.56
CA LYS A 61 -18.57 -20.87 -19.94
C LYS A 61 -17.40 -20.65 -20.91
N GLN A 62 -17.59 -20.86 -22.20
CA GLN A 62 -16.60 -20.58 -23.24
C GLN A 62 -16.69 -19.13 -23.72
N ARG A 63 -15.79 -18.73 -24.61
CA ARG A 63 -15.74 -17.38 -25.17
C ARG A 63 -16.87 -17.20 -26.20
N LEU A 64 -17.62 -16.09 -26.07
CA LEU A 64 -18.65 -15.68 -27.01
C LEU A 64 -18.23 -14.41 -27.75
N LEU A 65 -18.37 -14.42 -29.07
CA LEU A 65 -18.19 -13.25 -29.93
C LEU A 65 -19.54 -12.88 -30.54
N ILE A 66 -20.07 -11.71 -30.25
CA ILE A 66 -21.30 -11.19 -30.84
C ILE A 66 -20.91 -10.22 -31.93
N LEU A 67 -21.26 -10.54 -33.17
CA LEU A 67 -21.00 -9.67 -34.31
C LEU A 67 -22.26 -8.90 -34.69
N ILE A 68 -22.12 -7.60 -34.77
CA ILE A 68 -23.18 -6.68 -35.17
C ILE A 68 -22.92 -6.10 -36.55
N GLY A 69 -23.98 -6.00 -37.34
CA GLY A 69 -23.90 -5.35 -38.65
C GLY A 69 -23.64 -3.85 -38.52
N ARG A 70 -23.02 -3.28 -39.54
CA ARG A 70 -22.69 -1.85 -39.53
C ARG A 70 -23.93 -0.93 -39.40
N GLY A 71 -25.11 -1.40 -39.82
CA GLY A 71 -26.37 -0.66 -39.68
C GLY A 71 -26.83 -0.42 -38.25
N ALA A 72 -26.32 -1.21 -37.30
CA ALA A 72 -26.57 -1.07 -35.85
C ALA A 72 -25.55 -0.15 -35.15
N ILE A 73 -24.61 0.43 -35.92
CA ILE A 73 -23.50 1.22 -35.38
C ILE A 73 -23.55 2.63 -36.01
N GLU A 74 -23.60 3.64 -35.17
CA GLU A 74 -23.33 5.00 -35.59
C GLU A 74 -21.82 5.27 -35.56
N SER A 75 -21.32 6.04 -36.51
CA SER A 75 -19.90 6.41 -36.53
C SER A 75 -19.69 7.80 -37.01
N THR A 76 -18.65 8.42 -36.46
CA THR A 76 -18.14 9.70 -36.92
C THR A 76 -16.62 9.68 -36.95
N THR A 77 -16.04 10.51 -37.82
CA THR A 77 -14.59 10.65 -37.92
C THR A 77 -14.24 12.12 -37.70
N PHE A 78 -13.29 12.37 -36.85
CA PHE A 78 -12.83 13.72 -36.52
C PHE A 78 -11.33 13.72 -36.18
N ASP A 79 -10.75 14.90 -36.25
CA ASP A 79 -9.36 15.12 -35.87
C ASP A 79 -9.30 15.49 -34.38
N VAL A 80 -8.32 14.89 -33.70
CA VAL A 80 -8.04 15.13 -32.28
C VAL A 80 -6.69 15.84 -32.16
N PRO A 81 -6.58 16.88 -31.34
CA PRO A 81 -5.31 17.54 -31.06
C PRO A 81 -4.28 16.59 -30.46
N PRO A 82 -3.01 16.96 -30.42
CA PRO A 82 -1.99 16.18 -29.78
C PRO A 82 -2.40 15.81 -28.33
N ALA A 83 -2.46 14.53 -28.05
CA ALA A 83 -2.88 13.99 -26.75
C ALA A 83 -2.13 12.69 -26.46
N THR A 84 -1.95 12.40 -25.18
CA THR A 84 -1.41 11.12 -24.72
C THR A 84 -2.43 9.99 -24.91
N GLU A 85 -1.96 8.75 -24.95
CA GLU A 85 -2.85 7.59 -25.06
C GLU A 85 -3.86 7.49 -23.89
N ASP A 86 -3.52 8.00 -22.72
CA ASP A 86 -4.38 8.01 -21.52
C ASP A 86 -5.46 9.10 -21.61
N GLU A 87 -5.20 10.21 -22.27
CA GLU A 87 -6.14 11.34 -22.44
C GLU A 87 -7.10 11.10 -23.62
N LEU A 88 -6.65 10.34 -24.61
CA LEU A 88 -7.37 10.12 -25.85
C LEU A 88 -8.82 9.61 -25.64
N PRO A 89 -9.11 8.63 -24.77
CA PRO A 89 -10.48 8.16 -24.58
C PRO A 89 -11.43 9.25 -24.08
N ALA A 90 -10.98 10.14 -23.21
CA ALA A 90 -11.80 11.24 -22.69
C ALA A 90 -12.09 12.28 -23.76
N LEU A 91 -11.09 12.64 -24.56
CA LEU A 91 -11.23 13.56 -25.67
C LEU A 91 -12.19 13.01 -26.73
N VAL A 92 -12.02 11.74 -27.10
CA VAL A 92 -12.88 11.07 -28.08
C VAL A 92 -14.33 10.99 -27.58
N GLN A 93 -14.54 10.65 -26.32
CA GLN A 93 -15.89 10.61 -25.74
C GLN A 93 -16.57 11.99 -25.81
N ASN A 94 -15.89 13.04 -25.42
CA ASN A 94 -16.43 14.40 -25.47
C ASN A 94 -16.77 14.85 -26.90
N LEU A 95 -15.87 14.59 -27.87
CA LEU A 95 -16.09 14.92 -29.23
C LEU A 95 -17.21 14.08 -29.89
N ALA A 96 -17.27 12.80 -29.54
CA ALA A 96 -18.32 11.91 -30.03
C ALA A 96 -19.71 12.33 -29.53
N LEU A 97 -19.84 12.71 -28.25
CA LEU A 97 -21.08 13.26 -27.70
C LEU A 97 -21.58 14.52 -28.42
N GLN A 98 -20.68 15.32 -28.97
CA GLN A 98 -21.02 16.52 -29.75
C GLN A 98 -21.42 16.20 -31.19
N ASN A 99 -20.88 15.14 -31.79
CA ASN A 99 -20.98 14.84 -33.20
C ASN A 99 -21.93 13.68 -33.55
N LEU A 100 -22.28 12.81 -32.57
CA LEU A 100 -23.22 11.71 -32.77
C LEU A 100 -24.55 12.01 -32.04
N PRO A 101 -25.62 12.31 -32.81
CA PRO A 101 -26.92 12.56 -32.24
C PRO A 101 -27.45 11.26 -31.56
N GLY A 102 -27.98 11.38 -30.36
CA GLY A 102 -28.51 10.24 -29.61
C GLY A 102 -27.50 9.47 -28.81
N LEU A 103 -26.22 9.81 -28.82
CA LEU A 103 -25.21 9.25 -27.94
C LEU A 103 -25.42 9.79 -26.52
N THR A 104 -25.36 8.88 -25.56
CA THR A 104 -25.40 9.18 -24.12
C THR A 104 -24.12 8.72 -23.43
N GLU A 105 -23.88 9.17 -22.22
CA GLU A 105 -22.71 8.72 -21.43
C GLU A 105 -22.69 7.19 -21.19
N ASP A 106 -23.87 6.57 -21.18
CA ASP A 106 -24.03 5.12 -21.00
C ASP A 106 -23.90 4.32 -22.29
N SER A 107 -23.80 5.00 -23.43
CA SER A 107 -23.67 4.34 -24.73
C SER A 107 -22.34 3.60 -24.83
N ALA A 108 -22.38 2.40 -25.45
CA ALA A 108 -21.16 1.66 -25.74
C ALA A 108 -20.44 2.32 -26.92
N LEU A 109 -19.48 3.19 -26.59
CA LEU A 109 -18.62 3.91 -27.53
C LEU A 109 -17.21 3.32 -27.50
N ASP A 110 -16.67 2.95 -28.66
CA ASP A 110 -15.26 2.64 -28.83
C ASP A 110 -14.72 3.35 -30.08
N PHE A 111 -13.42 3.38 -30.30
CA PHE A 111 -12.84 4.14 -31.37
C PHE A 111 -11.59 3.50 -31.97
N ILE A 112 -11.25 3.88 -33.19
CA ILE A 112 -9.99 3.56 -33.82
C ILE A 112 -9.19 4.86 -33.94
N ALA A 113 -8.00 4.89 -33.34
CA ALA A 113 -7.06 5.98 -33.49
C ALA A 113 -6.08 5.64 -34.61
N TYR A 114 -5.99 6.50 -35.61
CA TYR A 114 -5.02 6.35 -36.67
C TYR A 114 -3.65 6.91 -36.24
N PRO A 115 -2.57 6.57 -36.94
CA PRO A 115 -1.25 7.09 -36.64
C PRO A 115 -1.22 8.60 -36.51
N ALA A 116 -0.43 9.14 -35.60
CA ALA A 116 -0.29 10.56 -35.39
C ALA A 116 0.40 11.22 -36.62
N ARG A 117 -0.03 12.41 -36.97
CA ARG A 117 0.63 13.28 -37.96
C ARG A 117 1.91 13.90 -37.37
N ALA A 118 2.67 14.59 -38.23
CA ALA A 118 3.91 15.26 -37.83
C ALA A 118 3.71 16.32 -36.70
N ASP A 119 2.54 16.93 -36.64
CA ASP A 119 2.14 17.90 -35.61
C ASP A 119 1.61 17.27 -34.35
N GLY A 120 1.60 15.93 -34.26
CA GLY A 120 1.08 15.18 -33.15
C GLY A 120 -0.45 15.01 -33.15
N SER A 121 -1.18 15.69 -34.04
CA SER A 121 -2.62 15.48 -34.21
C SER A 121 -2.89 14.11 -34.84
N ARG A 122 -4.08 13.57 -34.61
CA ARG A 122 -4.48 12.29 -35.20
C ARG A 122 -5.95 12.28 -35.59
N THR A 123 -6.26 11.55 -36.64
CA THR A 123 -7.65 11.25 -36.99
C THR A 123 -8.15 10.08 -36.11
N VAL A 124 -9.40 10.16 -35.70
CA VAL A 124 -10.06 9.12 -34.91
C VAL A 124 -11.41 8.81 -35.56
N SER A 125 -11.71 7.52 -35.68
CA SER A 125 -13.05 7.04 -36.06
C SER A 125 -13.73 6.50 -34.79
N ALA A 126 -14.69 7.26 -34.31
CA ALA A 126 -15.51 6.87 -33.14
C ALA A 126 -16.76 6.12 -33.61
N MET A 127 -17.12 5.07 -32.91
CA MET A 127 -18.25 4.20 -33.21
C MET A 127 -19.05 3.90 -31.95
N ALA A 128 -20.36 3.99 -32.04
CA ALA A 128 -21.27 3.70 -30.95
C ALA A 128 -22.40 2.76 -31.42
N ILE A 129 -22.80 1.85 -30.55
CA ILE A 129 -23.99 1.02 -30.80
C ILE A 129 -25.23 1.86 -30.53
N MET A 130 -26.23 1.76 -31.40
CA MET A 130 -27.54 2.36 -31.20
C MET A 130 -28.22 1.79 -29.95
N ALA A 131 -28.97 2.62 -29.23
CA ALA A 131 -29.52 2.27 -27.91
C ALA A 131 -30.37 1.00 -27.89
N GLU A 132 -31.17 0.80 -28.94
CA GLU A 132 -32.04 -0.38 -29.06
C GLU A 132 -31.20 -1.67 -29.17
N GLU A 133 -30.24 -1.69 -30.06
CA GLU A 133 -29.31 -2.82 -30.23
C GLU A 133 -28.47 -3.06 -29.00
N GLN A 134 -28.05 -2.01 -28.30
CA GLN A 134 -27.29 -2.14 -27.05
C GLN A 134 -28.10 -2.89 -25.99
N ALA A 135 -29.40 -2.61 -25.85
CA ALA A 135 -30.27 -3.31 -24.93
C ALA A 135 -30.35 -4.80 -25.29
N GLN A 136 -30.56 -5.13 -26.57
CA GLN A 136 -30.62 -6.52 -27.04
C GLN A 136 -29.33 -7.27 -26.78
N ILE A 137 -28.18 -6.64 -27.09
CA ILE A 137 -26.86 -7.23 -26.90
C ILE A 137 -26.58 -7.50 -25.40
N ARG A 138 -26.99 -6.59 -24.52
CA ARG A 138 -26.88 -6.84 -23.06
C ARG A 138 -27.65 -8.09 -22.64
N VAL A 139 -28.88 -8.23 -23.11
CA VAL A 139 -29.71 -9.42 -22.83
C VAL A 139 -29.05 -10.68 -23.38
N LEU A 140 -28.60 -10.67 -24.64
CA LEU A 140 -27.90 -11.81 -25.24
C LEU A 140 -26.65 -12.20 -24.45
N ARG A 141 -25.84 -11.22 -24.07
CA ARG A 141 -24.63 -11.45 -23.28
C ARG A 141 -24.93 -12.09 -21.92
N ASP A 142 -25.86 -11.47 -21.17
CA ASP A 142 -26.12 -11.83 -19.79
C ASP A 142 -26.84 -13.18 -19.67
N LEU A 143 -27.63 -13.56 -20.67
CA LEU A 143 -28.38 -14.82 -20.70
C LEU A 143 -27.66 -15.95 -21.45
N SER A 144 -26.56 -15.70 -22.13
CA SER A 144 -25.82 -16.71 -22.91
C SER A 144 -25.18 -17.81 -22.05
N GLY A 145 -24.89 -17.54 -20.78
CA GLY A 145 -24.09 -18.44 -19.94
C GLY A 145 -22.61 -18.52 -20.31
N CYS A 146 -22.17 -17.78 -21.33
CA CYS A 146 -20.79 -17.71 -21.79
C CYS A 146 -19.95 -16.75 -20.96
N ARG A 147 -18.61 -16.85 -21.07
CA ARG A 147 -17.66 -15.95 -20.42
C ARG A 147 -16.88 -15.15 -21.47
N ASN A 148 -16.25 -14.05 -21.04
CA ASN A 148 -15.37 -13.25 -21.89
C ASN A 148 -16.02 -12.87 -23.23
N THR A 149 -17.25 -12.36 -23.17
CA THR A 149 -17.98 -11.92 -24.36
C THR A 149 -17.34 -10.66 -24.96
N ALA A 150 -17.07 -10.68 -26.26
CA ALA A 150 -16.73 -9.52 -27.04
C ALA A 150 -17.86 -9.14 -28.00
N VAL A 151 -18.03 -7.84 -28.26
CA VAL A 151 -19.05 -7.34 -29.19
C VAL A 151 -18.35 -6.54 -30.29
N LEU A 152 -18.40 -7.06 -31.49
CA LEU A 152 -17.56 -6.64 -32.61
C LEU A 152 -18.39 -6.13 -33.79
N ALA A 153 -17.86 -5.20 -34.54
CA ALA A 153 -18.43 -4.83 -35.84
C ALA A 153 -18.09 -5.94 -36.87
N ALA A 154 -19.11 -6.55 -37.45
CA ALA A 154 -18.92 -7.68 -38.37
C ALA A 154 -17.97 -7.38 -39.52
N PRO A 155 -18.05 -6.23 -40.23
CA PRO A 155 -17.14 -5.98 -41.34
C PRO A 155 -15.67 -5.85 -40.87
N HIS A 156 -15.41 -5.38 -39.63
CA HIS A 156 -14.03 -5.22 -39.14
C HIS A 156 -13.31 -6.56 -38.97
N ALA A 157 -14.04 -7.63 -38.71
CA ALA A 157 -13.46 -8.96 -38.61
C ALA A 157 -12.81 -9.43 -39.92
N LEU A 158 -13.31 -8.95 -41.07
CA LEU A 158 -12.78 -9.34 -42.39
C LEU A 158 -11.28 -9.06 -42.58
N ARG A 159 -10.71 -8.16 -41.76
CA ARG A 159 -9.27 -7.88 -41.81
C ARG A 159 -8.40 -9.13 -41.54
N ALA A 160 -8.93 -10.16 -40.87
CA ALA A 160 -8.23 -11.41 -40.65
C ALA A 160 -7.83 -12.09 -41.97
N PHE A 161 -8.63 -11.95 -43.02
CA PHE A 161 -8.32 -12.49 -44.34
C PHE A 161 -7.17 -11.77 -45.04
N ALA A 162 -7.04 -10.45 -44.83
CA ALA A 162 -5.89 -9.68 -45.32
C ALA A 162 -4.60 -10.20 -44.61
N ALA A 163 -4.64 -10.40 -43.31
CA ALA A 163 -3.50 -10.89 -42.54
C ALA A 163 -3.03 -12.29 -42.94
N VAL A 164 -3.94 -13.18 -43.33
CA VAL A 164 -3.58 -14.52 -43.84
C VAL A 164 -2.76 -14.42 -45.12
N ARG A 165 -3.12 -13.49 -46.01
CA ARG A 165 -2.40 -13.27 -47.27
C ARG A 165 -1.05 -12.57 -47.08
N GLU A 166 -0.98 -11.61 -46.12
CA GLU A 166 0.29 -11.01 -45.73
C GLU A 166 1.30 -12.04 -45.23
N ALA A 167 0.84 -13.01 -44.43
CA ALA A 167 1.66 -14.12 -43.94
C ALA A 167 2.12 -15.06 -45.08
N ALA A 168 1.37 -15.11 -46.18
CA ALA A 168 1.74 -15.89 -47.37
C ALA A 168 2.74 -15.19 -48.31
N GLY A 169 3.41 -14.12 -47.85
CA GLY A 169 4.44 -13.40 -48.60
C GLY A 169 3.94 -12.15 -49.32
N TRP A 170 2.75 -11.76 -49.00
CA TRP A 170 2.11 -10.57 -49.54
C TRP A 170 2.44 -9.32 -48.73
N SER A 171 3.56 -8.71 -49.01
CA SER A 171 3.93 -7.44 -48.36
C SER A 171 3.04 -6.32 -48.89
N ALA A 172 2.05 -5.91 -48.06
CA ALA A 172 1.57 -4.56 -48.19
C ALA A 172 2.76 -3.65 -47.83
N THR A 173 3.24 -2.89 -48.81
CA THR A 173 4.14 -1.79 -48.51
C THR A 173 3.37 -0.88 -47.53
N ALA A 174 3.71 -1.01 -46.25
CA ALA A 174 3.16 -0.15 -45.22
C ALA A 174 3.65 1.29 -45.52
N GLY A 175 2.90 1.98 -46.33
CA GLY A 175 3.08 3.40 -46.46
C GLY A 175 2.86 4.02 -45.09
N THR A 176 3.84 4.72 -44.60
CA THR A 176 3.68 5.50 -43.38
C THR A 176 2.56 6.51 -43.62
N TRP A 177 1.51 6.44 -42.83
CA TRP A 177 0.43 7.41 -42.84
C TRP A 177 1.00 8.77 -42.43
N ASP A 178 1.41 9.57 -43.39
CA ASP A 178 1.91 10.96 -43.19
C ASP A 178 0.81 12.00 -43.30
N GLY A 179 -0.41 11.56 -43.61
CA GLY A 179 -1.56 12.41 -43.79
C GLY A 179 -1.52 13.24 -45.08
N GLN A 180 -0.53 13.10 -45.93
CA GLN A 180 -0.38 13.88 -47.19
C GLN A 180 -0.35 13.00 -48.44
N THR A 181 0.22 11.80 -48.38
CA THR A 181 0.30 10.89 -49.54
C THR A 181 -0.91 9.97 -49.60
N PRO A 182 -1.40 9.61 -50.79
CA PRO A 182 -2.40 8.57 -50.96
C PRO A 182 -1.90 7.26 -50.36
N VAL A 183 -2.68 6.66 -49.48
CA VAL A 183 -2.34 5.38 -48.84
C VAL A 183 -2.97 4.26 -49.65
N ASP A 184 -2.16 3.31 -50.04
CA ASP A 184 -2.64 2.08 -50.66
C ASP A 184 -3.52 1.30 -49.66
N THR A 185 -4.73 1.02 -50.09
CA THR A 185 -5.72 0.33 -49.26
C THR A 185 -6.21 -0.94 -49.91
N THR A 186 -6.60 -1.86 -49.04
CA THR A 186 -7.25 -3.11 -49.44
C THR A 186 -8.75 -2.98 -49.22
N LEU A 187 -9.52 -3.26 -50.26
CA LEU A 187 -10.96 -3.43 -50.18
C LEU A 187 -11.29 -4.89 -49.98
N LEU A 188 -11.92 -5.23 -48.87
CA LEU A 188 -12.39 -6.58 -48.55
C LEU A 188 -13.91 -6.60 -48.70
N VAL A 189 -14.43 -7.57 -49.44
CA VAL A 189 -15.86 -7.70 -49.72
C VAL A 189 -16.27 -9.15 -49.46
N ALA A 190 -17.17 -9.34 -48.50
CA ALA A 190 -17.83 -10.59 -48.25
C ALA A 190 -19.31 -10.45 -48.68
N ARG A 191 -19.63 -11.01 -49.86
CA ARG A 191 -20.98 -10.92 -50.41
C ARG A 191 -21.76 -12.17 -50.07
N GLY A 192 -22.68 -12.07 -49.13
CA GLY A 192 -23.69 -13.09 -48.84
C GLY A 192 -24.96 -12.94 -49.65
N ASP A 193 -25.97 -13.70 -49.33
CA ASP A 193 -27.23 -13.75 -50.09
C ASP A 193 -28.06 -12.45 -50.00
N GLU A 194 -28.20 -11.92 -48.79
CA GLU A 194 -29.07 -10.73 -48.54
C GLU A 194 -28.26 -9.48 -48.18
N GLN A 195 -26.96 -9.62 -47.95
CA GLN A 195 -26.10 -8.50 -47.54
C GLN A 195 -24.65 -8.75 -47.92
N ALA A 196 -23.91 -7.68 -48.08
CA ALA A 196 -22.47 -7.72 -48.24
C ALA A 196 -21.82 -6.88 -47.14
N ASP A 197 -20.79 -7.44 -46.52
CA ASP A 197 -19.91 -6.70 -45.63
C ASP A 197 -18.70 -6.20 -46.41
N VAL A 198 -18.48 -4.90 -46.30
CA VAL A 198 -17.40 -4.19 -47.02
C VAL A 198 -16.50 -3.53 -45.98
N LEU A 199 -15.20 -3.75 -46.13
CA LEU A 199 -14.17 -3.14 -45.30
C LEU A 199 -13.06 -2.56 -46.22
N VAL A 200 -12.79 -1.29 -46.05
CA VAL A 200 -11.56 -0.66 -46.60
C VAL A 200 -10.56 -0.58 -45.46
N SER A 201 -9.40 -1.16 -45.64
CA SER A 201 -8.35 -1.19 -44.60
C SER A 201 -6.99 -0.81 -45.14
N THR A 202 -6.13 -0.25 -44.29
CA THR A 202 -4.71 -0.02 -44.56
C THR A 202 -3.88 -0.61 -43.42
N SER A 203 -2.87 -1.41 -43.79
CA SER A 203 -2.00 -2.05 -42.80
C SER A 203 -2.77 -2.71 -41.61
N GLY A 204 -3.89 -3.37 -41.93
CA GLY A 204 -4.76 -4.00 -40.94
C GLY A 204 -5.65 -3.07 -40.10
N LEU A 205 -5.57 -1.75 -40.31
CA LEU A 205 -6.45 -0.77 -39.68
C LEU A 205 -7.70 -0.52 -40.53
N PRO A 206 -8.92 -0.73 -39.99
CA PRO A 206 -10.16 -0.37 -40.66
C PRO A 206 -10.24 1.15 -40.91
N LEU A 207 -10.34 1.56 -42.15
CA LEU A 207 -10.59 2.95 -42.51
C LEU A 207 -12.09 3.23 -42.65
N LEU A 208 -12.77 2.30 -43.28
CA LEU A 208 -14.17 2.44 -43.59
C LEU A 208 -14.82 1.05 -43.59
N SER A 209 -16.00 0.97 -43.04
CA SER A 209 -16.75 -0.29 -43.01
C SER A 209 -18.21 -0.06 -43.29
N ARG A 210 -18.86 -0.96 -44.02
CA ARG A 210 -20.28 -0.94 -44.30
C ARG A 210 -20.85 -2.33 -44.45
N THR A 211 -22.09 -2.49 -44.00
CA THR A 211 -22.95 -3.62 -44.36
C THR A 211 -23.98 -3.10 -45.36
N ILE A 212 -23.98 -3.64 -46.57
CA ILE A 212 -24.84 -3.24 -47.68
C ILE A 212 -25.92 -4.31 -47.85
N ARG A 213 -27.19 -3.94 -47.82
CA ARG A 213 -28.29 -4.85 -48.13
C ARG A 213 -28.40 -5.04 -49.65
N LEU A 214 -28.44 -6.29 -50.05
CA LEU A 214 -28.59 -6.64 -51.45
C LEU A 214 -30.06 -6.97 -51.78
N PRO A 215 -30.59 -6.50 -52.92
CA PRO A 215 -31.87 -6.96 -53.40
C PRO A 215 -31.84 -8.47 -53.68
N LYS A 216 -32.91 -9.16 -53.26
CA LYS A 216 -33.02 -10.61 -53.50
C LYS A 216 -32.97 -10.96 -54.98
N GLY A 217 -32.17 -11.98 -55.33
CA GLY A 217 -32.06 -12.46 -56.70
C GLY A 217 -31.30 -11.55 -57.67
N MET A 218 -30.51 -10.56 -57.16
CA MET A 218 -29.70 -9.70 -57.98
C MET A 218 -28.62 -10.49 -58.69
N PRO A 219 -28.50 -10.42 -60.03
CA PRO A 219 -27.45 -11.06 -60.79
C PRO A 219 -26.06 -10.62 -60.33
N GLN A 220 -25.04 -11.48 -60.44
CA GLN A 220 -23.69 -11.16 -59.95
C GLN A 220 -23.06 -9.93 -60.59
N PRO A 221 -23.15 -9.67 -61.91
CA PRO A 221 -22.60 -8.44 -62.48
C PRO A 221 -23.26 -7.17 -61.95
N ASP A 222 -24.59 -7.19 -61.81
CA ASP A 222 -25.32 -6.06 -61.26
C ASP A 222 -25.01 -5.83 -59.80
N ALA A 223 -24.83 -6.89 -59.04
CA ALA A 223 -24.37 -6.84 -57.63
C ALA A 223 -22.98 -6.25 -57.49
N ALA A 224 -22.06 -6.54 -58.41
CA ALA A 224 -20.73 -5.94 -58.40
C ALA A 224 -20.79 -4.43 -58.62
N GLN A 225 -21.53 -3.97 -59.64
CA GLN A 225 -21.70 -2.54 -59.91
C GLN A 225 -22.40 -1.82 -58.77
N PHE A 226 -23.42 -2.46 -58.16
CA PHE A 226 -24.12 -1.90 -56.99
C PHE A 226 -23.17 -1.77 -55.79
N LEU A 227 -22.37 -2.78 -55.49
CA LEU A 227 -21.41 -2.76 -54.42
C LEU A 227 -20.30 -1.72 -54.62
N ILE A 228 -19.81 -1.58 -55.83
CA ILE A 228 -18.84 -0.55 -56.21
C ILE A 228 -19.45 0.85 -55.98
N GLY A 229 -20.67 1.08 -56.47
CA GLY A 229 -21.36 2.36 -56.29
C GLY A 229 -21.59 2.74 -54.84
N GLU A 230 -22.01 1.76 -54.01
CA GLU A 230 -22.21 1.96 -52.58
C GLU A 230 -20.88 2.17 -51.82
N THR A 231 -19.82 1.47 -52.23
CA THR A 231 -18.47 1.67 -51.68
C THR A 231 -17.96 3.08 -51.96
N GLN A 232 -18.13 3.53 -53.21
CA GLN A 232 -17.74 4.89 -53.60
C GLN A 232 -18.54 5.96 -52.86
N ARG A 233 -19.88 5.81 -52.76
CA ARG A 233 -20.71 6.73 -51.98
C ARG A 233 -20.22 6.84 -50.54
N THR A 234 -19.83 5.70 -49.96
CA THR A 234 -19.33 5.65 -48.60
C THR A 234 -17.98 6.30 -48.44
N LEU A 235 -17.06 6.11 -49.40
CA LEU A 235 -15.77 6.81 -49.45
C LEU A 235 -15.97 8.33 -49.54
N ILE A 236 -16.88 8.79 -50.39
CA ILE A 236 -17.18 10.22 -50.53
C ILE A 236 -17.81 10.78 -49.24
N SER A 237 -18.74 10.05 -48.62
CA SER A 237 -19.44 10.50 -47.42
C SER A 237 -18.56 10.50 -46.15
N ALA A 238 -17.49 9.73 -46.16
CA ALA A 238 -16.53 9.69 -45.05
C ALA A 238 -15.71 10.98 -44.87
N GLY A 239 -15.97 11.97 -45.76
CA GLY A 239 -15.37 13.30 -45.65
C GLY A 239 -14.03 13.44 -46.39
N GLY A 240 -13.75 14.65 -46.85
CA GLY A 240 -12.66 14.97 -47.77
C GLY A 240 -11.26 14.53 -47.33
N HIS A 241 -11.04 14.31 -46.02
CA HIS A 241 -9.73 13.93 -45.54
C HIS A 241 -9.39 12.43 -45.75
N LEU A 242 -10.38 11.54 -45.76
CA LEU A 242 -10.17 10.10 -46.03
C LEU A 242 -10.38 9.82 -47.54
N ALA A 243 -11.42 10.33 -48.15
CA ALA A 243 -11.79 10.03 -49.53
C ALA A 243 -10.74 10.46 -50.56
N GLN A 244 -10.14 11.65 -50.43
CA GLN A 244 -9.13 12.17 -51.36
C GLN A 244 -7.78 11.47 -51.29
N ARG A 245 -7.54 10.71 -50.23
CA ARG A 245 -6.24 10.09 -49.91
C ARG A 245 -6.27 8.58 -49.96
N THR A 246 -7.45 7.98 -50.19
CA THR A 246 -7.63 6.54 -50.22
C THR A 246 -7.62 6.04 -51.67
N ARG A 247 -6.59 5.30 -52.03
CA ARG A 247 -6.52 4.58 -53.28
C ARG A 247 -6.71 3.10 -53.03
N ILE A 248 -7.77 2.53 -53.61
CA ILE A 248 -7.93 1.06 -53.57
C ILE A 248 -6.91 0.48 -54.55
N SER A 249 -5.87 -0.16 -53.99
CA SER A 249 -4.79 -0.79 -54.75
C SER A 249 -4.98 -2.30 -54.87
N ARG A 250 -5.98 -2.83 -54.15
CA ARG A 250 -6.23 -4.26 -54.04
C ARG A 250 -7.68 -4.53 -53.64
N VAL A 251 -8.27 -5.57 -54.17
CA VAL A 251 -9.57 -6.10 -53.77
C VAL A 251 -9.47 -7.54 -53.35
N VAL A 252 -10.05 -7.90 -52.22
CA VAL A 252 -10.18 -9.27 -51.74
C VAL A 252 -11.65 -9.64 -51.68
N LEU A 253 -12.09 -10.56 -52.51
CA LEU A 253 -13.42 -11.11 -52.52
C LEU A 253 -13.44 -12.37 -51.65
N ILE A 254 -14.34 -12.36 -50.66
CA ILE A 254 -14.39 -13.42 -49.65
C ILE A 254 -15.71 -14.18 -49.81
N GLY A 255 -15.63 -15.50 -49.91
CA GLY A 255 -16.75 -16.41 -50.04
C GLY A 255 -16.47 -17.58 -50.94
N ALA A 256 -17.48 -18.37 -51.29
CA ALA A 256 -17.33 -19.49 -52.22
C ALA A 256 -16.95 -18.97 -53.60
N ALA A 257 -16.19 -19.77 -54.35
CA ALA A 257 -15.73 -19.41 -55.69
C ALA A 257 -16.90 -19.02 -56.62
N GLU A 258 -17.98 -19.76 -56.53
CA GLU A 258 -19.20 -19.51 -57.28
C GLU A 258 -19.87 -18.17 -57.01
N GLU A 259 -19.79 -17.72 -55.73
CA GLU A 259 -20.35 -16.44 -55.27
C GLU A 259 -19.51 -15.23 -55.77
N THR A 260 -18.22 -15.40 -55.97
CA THR A 260 -17.25 -14.33 -56.18
C THR A 260 -16.74 -14.23 -57.60
N GLN A 261 -16.80 -15.30 -58.42
CA GLN A 261 -16.23 -15.31 -59.77
C GLN A 261 -16.79 -14.22 -60.68
N GLY A 262 -18.12 -13.98 -60.66
CA GLY A 262 -18.76 -12.97 -61.47
C GLY A 262 -18.50 -11.53 -60.99
N LEU A 263 -18.02 -11.37 -59.78
CA LEU A 263 -17.67 -10.05 -59.20
C LEU A 263 -16.24 -9.63 -59.56
N ALA A 264 -15.32 -10.58 -59.65
CA ALA A 264 -13.88 -10.35 -59.77
C ALA A 264 -13.53 -9.45 -60.96
N GLN A 265 -14.05 -9.76 -62.15
CA GLN A 265 -13.75 -9.00 -63.36
C GLN A 265 -14.25 -7.57 -63.26
N THR A 266 -15.46 -7.36 -62.76
CA THR A 266 -16.06 -5.99 -62.63
C THR A 266 -15.30 -5.11 -61.66
N PHE A 267 -14.83 -5.71 -60.52
CA PHE A 267 -13.97 -5.01 -59.58
C PHE A 267 -12.59 -4.70 -60.14
N ALA A 268 -11.99 -5.66 -60.86
CA ALA A 268 -10.68 -5.48 -61.51
C ALA A 268 -10.73 -4.34 -62.53
N ASP A 269 -11.75 -4.34 -63.40
CA ASP A 269 -11.95 -3.32 -64.43
C ASP A 269 -12.21 -1.92 -63.87
N HIS A 270 -12.93 -1.85 -62.73
CA HIS A 270 -13.26 -0.58 -62.10
C HIS A 270 -12.10 0.03 -61.31
N TYR A 271 -11.43 -0.75 -60.44
CA TYR A 271 -10.37 -0.25 -59.57
C TYR A 271 -8.99 -0.31 -60.24
N GLN A 272 -8.85 -0.94 -61.40
CA GLN A 272 -7.57 -1.15 -62.09
C GLN A 272 -6.49 -1.74 -61.19
N CYS A 273 -6.86 -2.75 -60.39
CA CYS A 273 -5.99 -3.36 -59.38
C CYS A 273 -6.18 -4.90 -59.36
N ALA A 274 -5.29 -5.58 -58.68
CA ALA A 274 -5.41 -7.00 -58.46
C ALA A 274 -6.66 -7.33 -57.62
N VAL A 275 -7.42 -8.32 -58.09
CA VAL A 275 -8.55 -8.88 -57.39
C VAL A 275 -8.23 -10.32 -56.97
N GLU A 276 -8.34 -10.62 -55.75
CA GLU A 276 -8.09 -11.94 -55.21
C GLU A 276 -9.34 -12.55 -54.62
N HIS A 277 -9.41 -13.83 -54.73
CA HIS A 277 -10.43 -14.66 -54.10
C HIS A 277 -9.86 -15.37 -52.87
N VAL A 278 -10.61 -15.32 -51.76
CA VAL A 278 -10.28 -15.98 -50.51
C VAL A 278 -11.52 -16.72 -50.00
N SER A 279 -11.38 -18.00 -49.78
CA SER A 279 -12.44 -18.80 -49.16
C SER A 279 -12.48 -18.61 -47.64
N GLY A 280 -13.66 -18.69 -47.05
CA GLY A 280 -13.81 -18.82 -45.59
C GLY A 280 -13.03 -20.02 -45.03
N LEU A 281 -12.88 -21.06 -45.83
CA LEU A 281 -12.11 -22.28 -45.51
C LEU A 281 -10.62 -22.04 -45.39
N ASP A 282 -10.04 -21.01 -45.96
CA ASP A 282 -8.62 -20.66 -45.80
C ASP A 282 -8.21 -20.42 -44.35
N LEU A 283 -9.18 -20.10 -43.50
CA LEU A 283 -9.01 -19.99 -42.04
C LEU A 283 -9.19 -21.33 -41.30
N VAL A 284 -9.76 -22.33 -41.96
CA VAL A 284 -10.15 -23.60 -41.36
C VAL A 284 -9.09 -24.68 -41.71
N ALA A 285 -8.48 -25.26 -40.69
CA ALA A 285 -7.47 -26.30 -40.87
C ALA A 285 -8.08 -27.66 -41.23
N ASP A 286 -9.30 -27.91 -40.77
CA ASP A 286 -10.01 -29.18 -40.94
C ASP A 286 -11.51 -28.87 -41.04
N ALA A 287 -12.00 -28.83 -42.25
CA ALA A 287 -13.42 -28.79 -42.51
C ALA A 287 -13.95 -30.21 -42.22
N GLY A 288 -14.20 -30.51 -40.93
CA GLY A 288 -14.86 -31.78 -40.59
C GLY A 288 -16.11 -31.93 -41.48
N ALA A 289 -16.19 -33.03 -42.17
CA ALA A 289 -17.25 -33.36 -43.10
C ALA A 289 -18.59 -33.51 -42.33
N ASN A 290 -19.12 -32.44 -41.80
CA ASN A 290 -20.51 -32.40 -41.42
C ASN A 290 -21.27 -31.89 -42.65
N GLU A 291 -21.95 -32.83 -43.28
CA GLU A 291 -22.90 -32.64 -44.38
C GLU A 291 -24.13 -31.77 -43.96
N ALA A 292 -23.90 -30.79 -43.10
CA ALA A 292 -24.95 -29.84 -42.76
C ALA A 292 -25.16 -28.87 -43.94
N ASP A 293 -26.37 -28.65 -44.28
CA ASP A 293 -26.98 -27.88 -45.38
C ASP A 293 -26.46 -26.44 -45.61
N THR A 294 -25.42 -26.03 -44.89
CA THR A 294 -24.78 -24.72 -44.94
C THR A 294 -23.27 -24.85 -45.02
N SER A 295 -22.72 -24.64 -46.18
CA SER A 295 -21.28 -24.59 -46.37
C SER A 295 -20.64 -23.43 -45.61
N PRO A 296 -19.68 -23.68 -44.71
CA PRO A 296 -18.95 -22.64 -44.01
C PRO A 296 -18.10 -21.75 -44.96
N ASP A 297 -18.01 -22.15 -46.22
CA ASP A 297 -17.35 -21.41 -47.30
C ASP A 297 -18.16 -20.19 -47.75
N SER A 298 -19.47 -20.14 -47.52
CA SER A 298 -20.29 -18.97 -47.84
C SER A 298 -19.78 -17.70 -47.18
N ALA A 299 -19.77 -16.62 -47.92
CA ALA A 299 -19.38 -15.28 -47.48
C ALA A 299 -20.13 -14.82 -46.23
N ASP A 300 -21.32 -15.37 -45.99
CA ASP A 300 -22.13 -15.07 -44.83
C ASP A 300 -21.49 -15.50 -43.47
N TYR A 301 -20.64 -16.53 -43.51
CA TYR A 301 -19.89 -17.01 -42.33
C TYR A 301 -18.50 -16.37 -42.20
N ALA A 302 -18.03 -15.69 -43.23
CA ALA A 302 -16.70 -15.09 -43.27
C ALA A 302 -16.41 -14.17 -42.07
N PRO A 303 -17.28 -13.22 -41.65
CA PRO A 303 -17.02 -12.40 -40.48
C PRO A 303 -16.94 -13.20 -39.18
N LEU A 304 -17.71 -14.29 -39.06
CA LEU A 304 -17.72 -15.16 -37.87
C LEU A 304 -16.40 -15.91 -37.75
N LEU A 305 -15.98 -16.58 -38.83
CA LEU A 305 -14.72 -17.32 -38.88
C LEU A 305 -13.50 -16.41 -38.65
N ALA A 306 -13.52 -15.24 -39.26
CA ALA A 306 -12.51 -14.23 -39.10
C ALA A 306 -12.37 -13.76 -37.65
N ALA A 307 -13.49 -13.48 -36.99
CA ALA A 307 -13.52 -13.06 -35.60
C ALA A 307 -12.99 -14.16 -34.64
N ILE A 308 -13.37 -15.43 -34.90
CA ILE A 308 -12.85 -16.57 -34.14
C ILE A 308 -11.33 -16.68 -34.31
N SER A 309 -10.84 -16.59 -35.55
CA SER A 309 -9.41 -16.69 -35.86
C SER A 309 -8.58 -15.58 -35.17
N GLU A 310 -9.01 -14.32 -35.26
CA GLU A 310 -8.36 -13.21 -34.55
C GLU A 310 -8.37 -13.38 -33.04
N SER A 311 -9.52 -13.78 -32.51
CA SER A 311 -9.68 -14.04 -31.08
C SER A 311 -8.74 -15.15 -30.57
N ALA A 312 -8.53 -16.19 -31.36
CA ALA A 312 -7.63 -17.31 -31.06
C ALA A 312 -6.15 -16.88 -31.03
N ARG A 313 -5.76 -16.01 -31.96
CA ARG A 313 -4.41 -15.42 -32.00
C ARG A 313 -4.16 -14.42 -30.87
N GLY A 314 -5.18 -14.07 -30.07
CA GLY A 314 -5.07 -13.04 -29.05
C GLY A 314 -4.97 -11.63 -29.63
N ILE A 315 -5.31 -11.45 -30.91
CA ILE A 315 -5.31 -10.14 -31.56
C ILE A 315 -6.46 -9.33 -30.97
N ARG A 316 -6.14 -8.13 -30.46
CA ARG A 316 -7.17 -7.23 -29.96
C ARG A 316 -8.04 -6.74 -31.11
N PRO A 317 -9.37 -6.85 -31.01
CA PRO A 317 -10.25 -6.29 -32.04
C PRO A 317 -10.05 -4.79 -32.18
N ALA A 318 -10.26 -4.28 -33.40
CA ALA A 318 -10.16 -2.85 -33.68
C ALA A 318 -11.20 -2.06 -32.82
N ILE A 319 -12.39 -2.64 -32.67
CA ILE A 319 -13.51 -2.11 -31.88
C ILE A 319 -14.06 -3.28 -31.04
N ASP A 320 -14.24 -3.06 -29.74
CA ASP A 320 -14.95 -3.97 -28.85
C ASP A 320 -15.92 -3.20 -27.94
N PHE A 321 -17.18 -3.23 -28.25
CA PHE A 321 -18.21 -2.55 -27.49
C PHE A 321 -18.53 -3.21 -26.13
N ALA A 322 -18.07 -4.44 -25.88
CA ALA A 322 -18.18 -5.06 -24.57
C ALA A 322 -17.08 -4.57 -23.60
N ALA A 323 -15.91 -4.23 -24.15
CA ALA A 323 -14.76 -3.71 -23.40
C ALA A 323 -14.18 -2.47 -24.09
N PRO A 324 -14.97 -1.39 -24.24
CA PRO A 324 -14.55 -0.18 -24.94
C PRO A 324 -13.42 0.52 -24.21
N ARG A 325 -12.64 1.31 -24.97
CA ARG A 325 -11.63 2.22 -24.40
C ARG A 325 -12.34 3.32 -23.66
N ARG A 326 -12.31 3.23 -22.32
CA ARG A 326 -12.93 4.25 -21.47
C ARG A 326 -11.89 5.20 -20.90
N PRO A 327 -12.28 6.45 -20.63
CA PRO A 327 -11.45 7.35 -19.85
C PRO A 327 -11.03 6.67 -18.54
N GLN A 328 -9.76 6.76 -18.23
CA GLN A 328 -9.33 6.26 -16.94
C GLN A 328 -10.00 7.10 -15.84
N PRO A 329 -10.63 6.46 -14.86
CA PRO A 329 -11.15 7.23 -13.74
C PRO A 329 -10.00 8.01 -13.11
N PRO A 330 -10.22 9.27 -12.71
CA PRO A 330 -9.18 10.07 -12.10
C PRO A 330 -8.54 9.25 -10.98
N ARG A 331 -7.21 9.15 -11.02
CA ARG A 331 -6.46 8.36 -10.03
C ARG A 331 -6.92 8.79 -8.66
N SER A 332 -7.70 7.96 -7.98
CA SER A 332 -8.18 8.29 -6.65
C SER A 332 -6.97 8.43 -5.74
N ASN A 333 -6.78 9.60 -5.17
CA ASN A 333 -5.74 9.81 -4.16
C ASN A 333 -6.02 9.03 -2.85
N ARG A 334 -7.12 8.23 -2.83
CA ARG A 334 -7.50 7.40 -1.67
C ARG A 334 -6.37 6.48 -1.23
N GLY A 335 -5.67 5.85 -2.18
CA GLY A 335 -4.52 5.02 -1.86
C GLY A 335 -3.37 5.80 -1.21
N ARG A 336 -3.12 7.02 -1.67
CA ARG A 336 -2.11 7.92 -1.07
C ARG A 336 -2.54 8.38 0.32
N TRP A 337 -3.82 8.73 0.50
CA TRP A 337 -4.37 9.10 1.81
C TRP A 337 -4.37 7.91 2.78
N LEU A 338 -4.69 6.70 2.31
CA LEU A 338 -4.60 5.49 3.12
C LEU A 338 -3.15 5.16 3.50
N ALA A 339 -2.21 5.30 2.57
CA ALA A 339 -0.79 5.14 2.86
C ALA A 339 -0.29 6.19 3.86
N ALA A 340 -0.66 7.46 3.70
CA ALA A 340 -0.32 8.53 4.64
C ALA A 340 -0.94 8.28 6.03
N ALA A 341 -2.20 7.85 6.10
CA ALA A 341 -2.87 7.50 7.35
C ALA A 341 -2.21 6.29 8.04
N ALA A 342 -1.84 5.26 7.27
CA ALA A 342 -1.13 4.10 7.79
C ALA A 342 0.27 4.47 8.32
N THR A 343 1.00 5.34 7.62
CA THR A 343 2.30 5.84 8.07
C THR A 343 2.16 6.66 9.35
N LEU A 344 1.15 7.53 9.43
CA LEU A 344 0.87 8.31 10.64
C LEU A 344 0.51 7.38 11.81
N LEU A 345 -0.32 6.37 11.58
CA LEU A 345 -0.67 5.39 12.59
C LEU A 345 0.56 4.63 13.11
N LEU A 346 1.45 4.19 12.21
CA LEU A 346 2.71 3.54 12.57
C LEU A 346 3.62 4.46 13.39
N LEU A 347 3.71 5.75 13.04
CA LEU A 347 4.48 6.73 13.81
C LEU A 347 3.88 6.96 15.20
N VAL A 348 2.56 7.06 15.31
CA VAL A 348 1.87 7.22 16.61
C VAL A 348 2.01 5.96 17.46
N CYS A 349 1.80 4.78 16.89
CA CYS A 349 1.96 3.51 17.62
C CYS A 349 3.43 3.26 18.00
N GLY A 350 4.36 3.50 17.08
CA GLY A 350 5.80 3.36 17.34
C GLY A 350 6.30 4.37 18.36
N GLY A 351 5.89 5.63 18.24
CA GLY A 351 6.19 6.68 19.22
C GLY A 351 5.57 6.38 20.59
N GLY A 352 4.32 5.93 20.61
CA GLY A 352 3.64 5.52 21.84
C GLY A 352 4.32 4.33 22.52
N ALA A 353 4.71 3.31 21.78
CA ALA A 353 5.44 2.15 22.30
C ALA A 353 6.84 2.54 22.82
N TRP A 354 7.53 3.44 22.13
CA TRP A 354 8.82 3.97 22.58
C TRP A 354 8.68 4.78 23.87
N VAL A 355 7.70 5.67 23.94
CA VAL A 355 7.41 6.43 25.18
C VAL A 355 7.05 5.49 26.32
N TRP A 356 6.21 4.49 26.08
CA TRP A 356 5.86 3.49 27.10
C TRP A 356 7.08 2.72 27.58
N SER A 357 7.97 2.29 26.69
CA SER A 357 9.20 1.61 27.10
C SER A 357 10.10 2.49 28.01
N GLN A 358 10.12 3.81 27.79
CA GLN A 358 10.84 4.75 28.64
C GLN A 358 10.19 4.86 30.04
N PHE A 359 8.87 4.85 30.09
CA PHE A 359 8.16 4.83 31.39
C PHE A 359 8.39 3.53 32.16
N ASP A 360 8.38 2.39 31.48
CA ASP A 360 8.64 1.10 32.09
C ASP A 360 10.07 1.01 32.67
N GLU A 361 11.05 1.59 31.97
CA GLU A 361 12.43 1.69 32.43
C GLU A 361 12.57 2.60 33.69
N ILE A 362 11.87 3.73 33.67
CA ILE A 362 11.81 4.65 34.82
C ILE A 362 11.12 3.98 36.02
N ASP A 363 10.06 3.26 35.81
CA ASP A 363 9.36 2.56 36.89
C ASP A 363 10.21 1.44 37.50
N GLN A 364 10.95 0.70 36.69
CA GLN A 364 11.90 -0.30 37.17
C GLN A 364 13.04 0.35 37.97
N GLU A 365 13.53 1.53 37.53
CA GLU A 365 14.58 2.24 38.24
C GLU A 365 14.05 2.82 39.57
N ASN A 366 12.82 3.33 39.57
CA ASN A 366 12.15 3.78 40.81
C ASN A 366 11.92 2.64 41.79
N GLN A 367 11.54 1.45 41.33
CA GLN A 367 11.41 0.26 42.19
C GLN A 367 12.77 -0.14 42.79
N ARG A 368 13.82 -0.19 41.99
CA ARG A 368 15.19 -0.47 42.47
C ARG A 368 15.66 0.56 43.49
N LEU A 369 15.36 1.84 43.23
CA LEU A 369 15.70 2.89 44.20
C LEU A 369 14.90 2.77 45.48
N ALA A 370 13.62 2.42 45.42
CA ALA A 370 12.79 2.18 46.57
C ALA A 370 13.28 0.97 47.42
N GLU A 371 13.68 -0.13 46.78
CA GLU A 371 14.27 -1.28 47.42
C GLU A 371 15.60 -0.93 48.13
N ARG A 372 16.46 -0.17 47.47
CA ARG A 372 17.71 0.32 48.05
C ARG A 372 17.47 1.23 49.26
N LEU A 373 16.49 2.12 49.16
CA LEU A 373 16.10 2.98 50.27
C LEU A 373 15.58 2.15 51.47
N GLN A 374 14.83 1.12 51.20
CA GLN A 374 14.34 0.24 52.25
C GLN A 374 15.49 -0.52 52.90
N GLU A 375 16.41 -1.09 52.13
CA GLU A 375 17.62 -1.77 52.62
C GLU A 375 18.51 -0.83 53.46
N LEU A 376 18.71 0.41 52.95
CA LEU A 376 19.46 1.42 53.71
C LEU A 376 18.75 1.81 55.00
N ASN A 377 17.44 1.93 55.02
CA ASN A 377 16.67 2.23 56.21
C ASN A 377 16.72 1.10 57.24
N GLU A 378 16.69 -0.14 56.81
CA GLU A 378 16.89 -1.31 57.65
C GLU A 378 18.31 -1.30 58.27
N LEU A 379 19.34 -1.05 57.45
CA LEU A 379 20.72 -0.94 57.92
C LEU A 379 20.88 0.21 58.92
N VAL A 380 20.26 1.34 58.70
CA VAL A 380 20.25 2.48 59.63
C VAL A 380 19.58 2.08 60.93
N ARG A 381 18.42 1.44 60.85
CA ARG A 381 17.66 0.97 62.02
C ARG A 381 18.42 -0.06 62.85
N ASP A 382 19.12 -0.97 62.19
CA ASP A 382 19.97 -1.98 62.84
C ASP A 382 21.24 -1.40 63.46
N THR A 383 21.74 -0.28 62.91
CA THR A 383 22.94 0.38 63.43
C THR A 383 22.65 1.42 64.51
N GLU A 384 21.40 1.91 64.59
CA GLU A 384 20.98 2.91 65.57
C GLU A 384 21.26 2.50 67.03
N PRO A 385 20.92 1.28 67.48
CA PRO A 385 21.24 0.83 68.84
C PRO A 385 22.75 0.73 69.09
N LYS A 386 23.52 0.33 68.07
CA LYS A 386 25.00 0.29 68.15
C LYS A 386 25.60 1.67 68.28
N ARG A 387 25.08 2.64 67.51
CA ARG A 387 25.47 4.08 67.64
C ARG A 387 25.15 4.64 69.02
N ALA A 388 23.94 4.31 69.52
CA ALA A 388 23.55 4.75 70.87
C ALA A 388 24.49 4.15 71.92
N LEU A 389 24.87 2.90 71.76
CA LEU A 389 25.80 2.23 72.68
C LEU A 389 27.24 2.86 72.63
N VAL A 390 27.72 3.13 71.41
CA VAL A 390 29.04 3.80 71.19
C VAL A 390 29.01 5.21 71.79
N THR A 391 27.90 5.95 71.57
CA THR A 391 27.73 7.27 72.15
C THR A 391 27.72 7.24 73.67
N ALA A 392 26.99 6.25 74.28
CA ALA A 392 26.95 6.06 75.72
C ALA A 392 28.32 5.67 76.28
N LEU A 393 29.06 4.79 75.60
CA LEU A 393 30.39 4.36 75.99
C LEU A 393 31.39 5.54 75.93
N THR A 394 31.36 6.33 74.84
CA THR A 394 32.19 7.53 74.72
C THR A 394 31.89 8.58 75.77
N ALA A 395 30.62 8.77 76.11
CA ALA A 395 30.21 9.68 77.20
C ALA A 395 30.68 9.12 78.55
N TRP A 396 30.56 7.84 78.75
CA TRP A 396 31.09 7.21 79.96
C TRP A 396 32.60 7.34 80.07
N GLU A 397 33.35 7.10 79.01
CA GLU A 397 34.80 7.21 78.97
C GLU A 397 35.26 8.66 79.21
N LYS A 398 34.62 9.64 78.61
CA LYS A 398 34.91 11.06 78.84
C LYS A 398 34.64 11.51 80.30
N ASN A 399 33.71 10.89 80.95
CA ASN A 399 33.35 11.23 82.34
C ASN A 399 34.05 10.39 83.38
N ARG A 400 34.94 9.47 82.97
CA ARG A 400 35.66 8.61 83.88
C ARG A 400 36.69 9.40 84.66
N PHE A 401 36.51 9.45 85.98
CA PHE A 401 37.36 10.08 86.96
C PHE A 401 38.26 9.03 87.62
N SER A 402 39.61 9.19 87.50
CA SER A 402 40.59 8.26 88.08
C SER A 402 40.97 8.74 89.47
N TRP A 403 40.24 8.29 90.43
CA TRP A 403 40.58 8.59 91.86
C TRP A 403 41.99 8.20 92.27
N PRO A 404 42.59 7.08 91.88
CA PRO A 404 43.96 6.76 92.27
C PRO A 404 44.98 7.82 91.81
N ASP A 405 44.84 8.34 90.56
CA ASP A 405 45.75 9.36 90.01
C ASP A 405 45.61 10.67 90.74
N GLU A 406 44.36 11.02 91.07
CA GLU A 406 44.08 12.24 91.81
C GLU A 406 44.55 12.23 93.24
N LEU A 407 44.37 11.11 93.91
CA LEU A 407 44.90 10.90 95.27
C LEU A 407 46.44 10.97 95.30
N LEU A 408 47.08 10.43 94.26
CA LEU A 408 48.53 10.55 94.10
C LEU A 408 48.98 12.01 94.04
N ASP A 409 48.28 12.80 93.18
CA ASP A 409 48.58 14.23 93.04
C ASP A 409 48.34 14.98 94.36
N LEU A 410 47.22 14.73 95.02
CA LEU A 410 46.89 15.38 96.29
C LEU A 410 47.91 15.05 97.38
N THR A 411 48.37 13.76 97.50
CA THR A 411 49.38 13.39 98.48
C THR A 411 50.69 14.06 98.26
N GLY A 412 51.11 14.35 96.98
CA GLY A 412 52.32 15.09 96.67
C GLY A 412 52.27 16.57 97.05
N ARG A 413 51.06 17.16 97.16
CA ARG A 413 50.85 18.55 97.48
C ARG A 413 50.59 18.85 98.94
N ILE A 414 50.24 17.84 99.70
CA ILE A 414 50.06 18.03 101.16
C ILE A 414 51.42 18.01 101.84
N PRO A 415 51.76 19.00 102.75
CA PRO A 415 53.02 19.07 103.43
C PRO A 415 53.26 17.77 104.25
N ALA A 416 54.51 17.25 104.19
CA ALA A 416 54.90 15.97 104.79
C ALA A 416 54.94 16.04 106.30
N ARG A 417 54.78 14.87 106.93
CA ARG A 417 54.89 14.72 108.44
C ARG A 417 56.25 15.26 108.96
N PRO A 418 56.24 15.93 110.14
CA PRO A 418 55.21 15.94 111.15
C PRO A 418 54.20 17.06 111.08
N GLY A 419 54.14 17.87 109.90
CA GLY A 419 53.33 19.03 109.79
C GLY A 419 51.82 18.87 109.68
N ILE A 420 51.38 18.03 108.72
CA ILE A 420 49.90 17.82 108.51
C ILE A 420 49.58 16.29 108.50
N THR A 421 48.56 15.90 109.21
CA THR A 421 48.07 14.55 109.19
C THR A 421 46.58 14.57 108.84
N VAL A 422 46.24 13.95 107.71
CA VAL A 422 44.86 13.69 107.30
C VAL A 422 44.37 12.43 108.05
N GLN A 423 43.27 12.56 108.75
CA GLN A 423 42.70 11.49 109.55
C GLN A 423 41.59 10.73 108.85
N GLN A 424 40.81 11.45 108.10
CA GLN A 424 39.69 10.89 107.38
C GLN A 424 39.59 11.55 106.01
N LEU A 425 39.35 10.77 104.99
CA LEU A 425 39.07 11.19 103.63
C LEU A 425 37.87 10.49 103.12
N SER A 426 36.92 11.24 102.63
CA SER A 426 35.70 10.74 101.97
C SER A 426 35.63 11.41 100.60
N VAL A 427 35.32 10.60 99.57
CA VAL A 427 35.25 11.09 98.16
C VAL A 427 33.90 10.68 97.57
N ALA A 428 33.29 11.59 96.87
CA ALA A 428 31.99 11.43 96.21
C ALA A 428 31.98 12.11 94.85
N ALA A 429 31.25 11.52 93.86
CA ALA A 429 30.97 12.21 92.59
C ALA A 429 29.89 13.25 92.79
N ALA A 430 30.13 14.50 92.44
CA ALA A 430 29.17 15.60 92.60
C ALA A 430 28.39 15.95 91.32
N GLY A 431 28.77 15.31 90.18
CA GLY A 431 28.13 15.53 88.88
C GLY A 431 29.04 15.11 87.70
N PRO A 432 28.56 15.23 86.44
CA PRO A 432 29.41 14.88 85.29
C PRO A 432 30.72 15.71 85.29
N GLY A 433 31.84 14.98 85.40
CA GLY A 433 33.18 15.60 85.37
C GLY A 433 33.53 16.40 86.63
N THR A 434 32.81 16.29 87.70
CA THR A 434 33.08 16.97 88.99
C THR A 434 33.05 15.99 90.14
N SER A 435 34.07 15.98 90.96
CA SER A 435 34.16 15.13 92.19
C SER A 435 34.47 16.00 93.42
N VAL A 436 34.03 15.61 94.55
CA VAL A 436 34.27 16.30 95.80
C VAL A 436 34.95 15.35 96.77
N ALA A 437 36.07 15.78 97.32
CA ALA A 437 36.77 15.10 98.40
C ALA A 437 36.62 15.91 99.69
N THR A 438 36.13 15.28 100.74
CA THR A 438 36.06 15.91 102.04
C THR A 438 37.07 15.20 102.94
N PHE A 439 37.94 15.98 103.51
CA PHE A 439 38.95 15.41 104.44
C PHE A 439 39.12 16.25 105.73
N SER A 440 39.42 15.59 106.77
CA SER A 440 39.68 16.15 108.09
C SER A 440 41.06 15.72 108.62
N GLY A 441 41.69 16.60 109.37
CA GLY A 441 43.02 16.35 109.87
C GLY A 441 43.51 17.32 110.92
N ILE A 442 44.74 17.17 111.28
CA ILE A 442 45.41 17.99 112.29
C ILE A 442 46.70 18.56 111.71
N GLY A 443 46.94 19.89 111.88
CA GLY A 443 48.16 20.57 111.44
C GLY A 443 48.97 21.12 112.64
N LYS A 444 50.27 20.86 112.61
CA LYS A 444 51.25 21.37 113.60
C LYS A 444 52.40 22.04 112.92
N PRO A 445 52.63 23.31 113.06
CA PRO A 445 51.82 24.34 113.70
C PRO A 445 50.57 24.65 112.78
N PRO A 446 49.57 25.44 113.32
CA PRO A 446 48.34 25.75 112.62
C PRO A 446 48.51 26.49 111.29
N GLU A 447 49.58 27.25 111.08
CA GLU A 447 49.93 27.96 109.87
C GLU A 447 50.12 27.07 108.67
N LEU A 448 50.49 25.81 108.90
CA LEU A 448 50.70 24.80 107.85
C LEU A 448 49.38 24.45 107.15
N ILE A 449 48.22 24.57 107.84
CA ILE A 449 46.92 24.32 107.21
C ILE A 449 46.62 25.40 106.15
N ALA A 450 47.01 26.65 106.41
CA ALA A 450 46.85 27.73 105.43
C ALA A 450 47.82 27.58 104.25
N GLN A 451 49.00 26.94 104.48
CA GLN A 451 49.94 26.60 103.41
C GLN A 451 49.38 25.44 102.53
N MET A 452 48.79 24.41 103.14
CA MET A 452 48.19 23.32 102.47
C MET A 452 46.96 23.82 101.59
N GLU A 453 46.17 24.74 102.15
CA GLU A 453 45.07 25.31 101.40
C GLU A 453 45.57 26.02 100.10
N ARG A 454 46.64 26.72 100.15
CA ARG A 454 47.29 27.43 99.01
C ARG A 454 47.87 26.43 98.02
N SER A 455 48.56 25.35 98.50
CA SER A 455 49.12 24.32 97.65
C SER A 455 48.12 23.42 96.91
N LEU A 456 46.95 23.26 97.49
CA LEU A 456 45.86 22.48 96.92
C LEU A 456 44.88 23.25 96.07
N ARG A 457 45.03 24.61 95.99
CA ARG A 457 44.16 25.48 95.17
C ARG A 457 44.81 25.74 93.81
N ASP A 458 44.17 25.24 92.77
CA ASP A 458 44.53 25.52 91.36
C ASP A 458 43.29 25.62 90.47
N GLU A 459 43.44 25.70 89.13
CA GLU A 459 42.31 25.75 88.19
C GLU A 459 41.34 24.56 88.24
N ARG A 460 41.85 23.40 88.69
CA ARG A 460 41.09 22.15 88.80
C ARG A 460 40.58 21.91 90.20
N HIS A 461 41.26 22.45 91.20
CA HIS A 461 41.01 22.18 92.60
C HIS A 461 40.56 23.45 93.35
N GLU A 462 39.29 23.38 93.81
CA GLU A 462 38.73 24.45 94.65
C GLU A 462 38.60 23.89 96.07
N ILE A 463 39.47 24.37 96.98
CA ILE A 463 39.46 23.94 98.36
C ILE A 463 38.76 24.99 99.23
N ARG A 464 37.94 24.55 100.20
CA ARG A 464 37.31 25.35 101.21
C ARG A 464 37.55 24.73 102.60
N ILE A 465 38.10 25.53 103.53
CA ILE A 465 38.28 25.17 104.87
C ILE A 465 37.42 26.17 105.72
N PRO A 466 36.24 25.73 106.18
CA PRO A 466 35.29 26.68 106.84
C PRO A 466 35.76 27.22 108.21
N GLY A 467 36.76 26.55 108.82
CA GLY A 467 37.33 27.01 110.12
C GLY A 467 38.40 26.02 110.65
N ILE A 468 39.35 26.61 111.40
CA ILE A 468 40.41 25.87 112.03
C ILE A 468 40.14 26.02 113.55
N ARG A 469 40.05 24.92 114.24
CA ARG A 469 39.93 24.92 115.70
C ARG A 469 41.30 24.66 116.28
N GLU A 470 41.78 25.69 116.99
CA GLU A 470 43.07 25.61 117.71
C GLU A 470 42.90 25.02 119.07
N GLN A 471 43.72 24.05 119.46
CA GLN A 471 43.69 23.43 120.72
C GLN A 471 45.13 23.26 121.20
N LEU A 472 45.37 23.60 122.50
CA LEU A 472 46.70 23.42 123.15
C LEU A 472 46.77 21.96 123.63
N VAL A 473 47.64 21.15 123.07
CA VAL A 473 47.87 19.80 123.48
C VAL A 473 49.33 19.69 124.00
N GLY A 474 49.43 19.62 125.34
CA GLY A 474 50.77 19.69 126.00
C GLY A 474 51.39 21.11 125.90
N LYS A 475 52.52 21.28 125.33
CA LYS A 475 53.19 22.56 125.14
C LYS A 475 53.09 23.11 123.69
N GLU A 476 52.41 22.42 122.78
CA GLU A 476 52.31 22.75 121.31
C GLU A 476 50.85 23.06 120.94
N LEU A 477 50.74 24.14 120.10
CA LEU A 477 49.47 24.51 119.53
C LEU A 477 49.16 23.62 118.29
N GLN A 478 48.03 22.98 118.28
CA GLN A 478 47.53 22.17 117.18
C GLN A 478 46.23 22.71 116.58
N GLY A 479 46.18 22.79 115.25
CA GLY A 479 44.93 23.16 114.59
C GLY A 479 44.26 21.92 113.96
N SER A 480 42.97 21.68 114.34
CA SER A 480 42.15 20.71 113.61
C SER A 480 41.33 21.38 112.52
N PHE A 481 41.22 20.74 111.37
CA PHE A 481 40.50 21.30 110.28
C PHE A 481 39.62 20.27 109.59
N GLN A 482 38.61 20.74 108.92
CA GLN A 482 37.82 20.01 107.90
C GLN A 482 37.86 20.76 106.58
N ALA A 483 38.24 20.06 105.51
CA ALA A 483 38.37 20.69 104.18
C ALA A 483 37.45 19.97 103.19
N THR A 484 36.90 20.77 102.33
CA THR A 484 36.13 20.27 101.17
C THR A 484 36.86 20.73 99.91
N LEU A 485 37.28 19.74 99.10
CA LEU A 485 38.00 19.93 97.88
C LEU A 485 37.09 19.57 96.67
N THR A 486 36.72 20.48 95.89
CA THR A 486 36.00 20.24 94.60
C THR A 486 36.98 20.14 93.47
N ILE A 487 36.92 18.99 92.75
CA ILE A 487 37.86 18.65 91.69
C ILE A 487 37.06 18.65 90.38
N ARG A 488 37.49 19.44 89.42
CA ARG A 488 36.90 19.50 88.08
C ARG A 488 37.80 18.78 87.07
N ASN A 489 37.19 17.85 86.29
CA ASN A 489 37.91 17.13 85.26
C ASN A 489 38.19 18.10 84.09
N ALA A 490 39.45 18.40 83.80
CA ALA A 490 39.81 19.21 82.66
C ALA A 490 39.67 18.36 81.40
N SER A 491 38.71 18.69 80.55
CA SER A 491 38.56 18.03 79.24
C SER A 491 39.86 18.06 78.45
N ARG A 492 40.40 16.90 78.15
CA ARG A 492 41.58 16.71 77.28
C ARG A 492 41.19 17.22 75.86
N PRO A 493 41.98 18.07 75.15
CA PRO A 493 41.63 18.53 73.82
C PRO A 493 41.54 17.35 72.85
N GLU A 494 40.41 17.31 72.09
CA GLU A 494 40.09 16.28 71.09
C GLU A 494 41.15 16.29 69.95
N SER A 495 41.93 15.23 69.84
CA SER A 495 42.68 14.94 68.62
C SER A 495 41.71 14.42 67.57
N VAL A 496 41.29 15.27 66.63
CA VAL A 496 40.44 14.99 65.48
C VAL A 496 41.16 14.03 64.55
N VAL A 497 40.81 12.73 64.59
CA VAL A 497 41.10 11.78 63.51
C VAL A 497 39.88 11.79 62.59
N GLN A 498 39.98 12.59 61.50
CA GLN A 498 39.03 12.49 60.37
C GLN A 498 39.28 11.21 59.58
N PRO A 499 38.30 10.34 59.36
CA PRO A 499 38.41 9.29 58.37
C PRO A 499 38.23 9.90 56.97
N LYS A 500 39.27 9.85 56.10
CA LYS A 500 39.20 10.14 54.69
C LYS A 500 38.25 9.17 53.98
N ALA A 501 37.07 9.62 53.60
CA ALA A 501 36.22 8.96 52.63
C ALA A 501 36.85 9.12 51.25
N LYS A 502 37.37 8.07 50.65
CA LYS A 502 37.64 7.95 49.24
C LYS A 502 36.30 7.68 48.51
N VAL A 503 35.83 8.71 47.81
CA VAL A 503 34.91 8.53 46.70
C VAL A 503 35.76 8.36 45.46
N GLN A 504 35.55 7.28 44.74
CA GLN A 504 36.00 7.12 43.36
C GLN A 504 34.81 6.58 42.54
N PRO A 505 34.83 6.80 41.18
CA PRO A 505 33.77 7.39 40.38
C PRO A 505 32.73 6.38 39.88
#